data_16255a2020426e36ab72340fc3a9389e
#
_entry.id   16255a2020426e36ab72340fc3a9389e
#
_cell.length_a   1.000
_cell.length_b   1.000
_cell.length_c   1.000
_cell.angle_alpha   90.00
_cell.angle_beta   90.00
_cell.angle_gamma   90.00
#
_symmetry.space_group_name_H-M   'P 1'
#
loop_
_entity.id
_entity.type
_entity.pdbx_description
1 polymer ?
#
loop_
_entity_poly.entity_id
_entity_poly.type
_entity_poly.pdbx_seq_one_letter_code
_entity_poly.pdbx_strand_id
1 'polypeptide(L)'
;MKFTLEIGKKGLRIRREILDASGFAREEALSVRGEENVVVILKQRMTAMELVQVIQSLKDQTSDLLVHLAKLCGSCRHCENECPYLKESSRVRLPDNVLEQAEIPKGARLDALIGKGEVLISQAEWFDLRDVSPEMKELFRQTHICLDSLDELLAGGGIVYES
;
A
#
# COMPACT_ATOMS: atom_id res chain seq x y z
N MET A 1 -8.80 -15.85 12.04
CA MET A 1 -7.78 -16.89 12.40
C MET A 1 -6.48 -16.46 11.72
N LYS A 2 -5.35 -16.47 12.43
CA LYS A 2 -4.06 -15.97 11.93
C LYS A 2 -3.05 -17.13 11.95
N PHE A 3 -2.29 -17.30 10.89
CA PHE A 3 -1.23 -18.31 10.77
C PHE A 3 0.05 -17.65 10.28
N THR A 4 1.16 -18.00 10.90
CA THR A 4 2.48 -17.60 10.43
C THR A 4 3.06 -18.71 9.55
N LEU A 5 3.53 -18.36 8.37
CA LEU A 5 4.13 -19.28 7.40
C LEU A 5 5.51 -18.75 6.99
N GLU A 6 6.48 -19.66 6.93
CA GLU A 6 7.82 -19.32 6.45
C GLU A 6 8.00 -19.74 4.98
N ILE A 7 8.66 -18.89 4.21
CA ILE A 7 9.03 -19.19 2.83
C ILE A 7 10.33 -20.01 2.85
N GLY A 8 10.21 -21.32 2.61
CA GLY A 8 11.36 -22.20 2.53
C GLY A 8 12.04 -22.16 1.15
N LYS A 9 13.18 -22.87 1.02
CA LYS A 9 13.94 -22.97 -0.26
C LYS A 9 13.13 -23.49 -1.45
N LYS A 10 12.02 -24.19 -1.21
CA LYS A 10 11.10 -24.75 -2.23
C LYS A 10 9.84 -23.90 -2.42
N GLY A 11 9.80 -22.69 -1.88
CA GLY A 11 8.64 -21.80 -1.92
C GLY A 11 7.73 -21.88 -0.69
N LEU A 12 6.58 -21.24 -0.76
CA LEU A 12 5.54 -21.25 0.26
C LEU A 12 4.69 -22.51 0.15
N ARG A 13 4.56 -23.24 1.26
CA ARG A 13 3.65 -24.39 1.35
C ARG A 13 2.54 -24.10 2.34
N ILE A 14 1.31 -24.05 1.85
CA ILE A 14 0.11 -23.86 2.68
C ILE A 14 -0.38 -25.22 3.12
N ARG A 15 -0.51 -25.43 4.43
CA ARG A 15 -1.02 -26.67 5.00
C ARG A 15 -2.50 -26.81 4.71
N ARG A 16 -2.95 -28.06 4.55
CA ARG A 16 -4.34 -28.36 4.22
C ARG A 16 -5.31 -27.84 5.28
N GLU A 17 -4.95 -27.94 6.54
CA GLU A 17 -5.76 -27.48 7.68
C GLU A 17 -6.08 -25.97 7.59
N ILE A 18 -5.15 -25.18 7.03
CA ILE A 18 -5.36 -23.73 6.81
C ILE A 18 -6.40 -23.52 5.71
N LEU A 19 -6.29 -24.26 4.61
CA LEU A 19 -7.24 -24.18 3.50
C LEU A 19 -8.65 -24.63 3.95
N ASP A 20 -8.74 -25.73 4.69
CA ASP A 20 -10.01 -26.23 5.23
C ASP A 20 -10.64 -25.21 6.20
N ALA A 21 -9.85 -24.62 7.09
CA ALA A 21 -10.30 -23.57 8.01
C ALA A 21 -10.74 -22.28 7.29
N SER A 22 -10.23 -22.05 6.08
CA SER A 22 -10.59 -20.92 5.22
C SER A 22 -11.74 -21.25 4.26
N GLY A 23 -12.34 -22.45 4.37
CA GLY A 23 -13.52 -22.86 3.58
C GLY A 23 -13.19 -23.31 2.15
N PHE A 24 -11.92 -23.70 1.85
CA PHE A 24 -11.57 -24.26 0.55
C PHE A 24 -11.80 -25.76 0.49
N ALA A 25 -12.57 -26.23 -0.48
CA ALA A 25 -12.80 -27.66 -0.71
C ALA A 25 -11.57 -28.37 -1.29
N ARG A 26 -11.51 -29.72 -1.20
CA ARG A 26 -10.32 -30.50 -1.60
C ARG A 26 -9.98 -30.43 -3.08
N GLU A 27 -10.95 -30.38 -3.95
CA GLU A 27 -10.74 -30.37 -5.41
C GLU A 27 -11.08 -29.02 -6.05
N GLU A 28 -11.08 -27.97 -5.24
CA GLU A 28 -11.43 -26.65 -5.69
C GLU A 28 -10.26 -25.98 -6.43
N ALA A 29 -10.56 -25.42 -7.59
CA ALA A 29 -9.61 -24.63 -8.33
C ALA A 29 -9.41 -23.26 -7.67
N LEU A 30 -8.17 -22.90 -7.43
CA LEU A 30 -7.80 -21.65 -6.75
C LEU A 30 -7.20 -20.66 -7.75
N SER A 31 -7.52 -19.39 -7.55
CA SER A 31 -6.88 -18.25 -8.21
C SER A 31 -5.91 -17.61 -7.22
N VAL A 32 -4.68 -17.39 -7.64
CA VAL A 32 -3.66 -16.72 -6.83
C VAL A 32 -3.33 -15.40 -7.52
N ARG A 33 -3.43 -14.30 -6.78
CA ARG A 33 -3.04 -12.97 -7.21
C ARG A 33 -1.89 -12.51 -6.34
N GLY A 34 -0.75 -12.19 -6.96
CA GLY A 34 0.41 -11.59 -6.30
C GLY A 34 0.46 -10.11 -6.65
N GLU A 35 0.52 -9.28 -5.64
CA GLU A 35 0.82 -7.86 -5.73
C GLU A 35 2.03 -7.59 -4.84
N GLU A 36 2.58 -6.38 -4.89
CA GLU A 36 3.71 -6.02 -4.05
C GLU A 36 3.37 -6.22 -2.56
N ASN A 37 4.16 -7.03 -1.86
CA ASN A 37 4.01 -7.40 -0.44
C ASN A 37 2.71 -8.13 -0.06
N VAL A 38 1.87 -8.52 -1.03
CA VAL A 38 0.59 -9.19 -0.79
C VAL A 38 0.37 -10.35 -1.75
N VAL A 39 -0.09 -11.47 -1.22
CA VAL A 39 -0.61 -12.59 -2.02
C VAL A 39 -2.03 -12.90 -1.56
N VAL A 40 -2.96 -12.87 -2.50
CA VAL A 40 -4.38 -13.20 -2.25
C VAL A 40 -4.71 -14.51 -2.95
N ILE A 41 -5.26 -15.45 -2.20
CA ILE A 41 -5.74 -16.75 -2.72
C ILE A 41 -7.25 -16.76 -2.63
N LEU A 42 -7.90 -16.99 -3.74
CA LEU A 42 -9.36 -16.98 -3.87
C LEU A 42 -9.83 -18.27 -4.54
N LYS A 43 -11.08 -18.65 -4.33
CA LYS A 43 -11.73 -19.64 -5.16
C LYS A 43 -11.81 -19.13 -6.60
N GLN A 44 -11.57 -20.00 -7.58
CA GLN A 44 -11.71 -19.62 -8.99
C GLN A 44 -13.18 -19.37 -9.36
N ARG A 45 -14.12 -20.05 -8.69
CA ARG A 45 -15.55 -19.86 -8.87
C ARG A 45 -16.18 -19.58 -7.52
N MET A 46 -16.98 -18.55 -7.45
CA MET A 46 -17.69 -18.13 -6.24
C MET A 46 -19.14 -17.79 -6.58
N THR A 47 -20.02 -18.11 -5.68
CA THR A 47 -21.39 -17.59 -5.67
C THR A 47 -21.37 -16.10 -5.28
N ALA A 48 -22.45 -15.39 -5.54
CA ALA A 48 -22.58 -13.97 -5.12
C ALA A 48 -22.42 -13.83 -3.60
N MET A 49 -22.95 -14.78 -2.82
CA MET A 49 -22.82 -14.78 -1.36
C MET A 49 -21.35 -14.93 -0.93
N GLU A 50 -20.63 -15.90 -1.49
CA GLU A 50 -19.21 -16.11 -1.19
C GLU A 50 -18.36 -14.88 -1.57
N LEU A 51 -18.66 -14.25 -2.71
CA LEU A 51 -17.97 -13.03 -3.13
C LEU A 51 -18.19 -11.89 -2.12
N VAL A 52 -19.42 -11.69 -1.63
CA VAL A 52 -19.72 -10.70 -0.59
C VAL A 52 -18.95 -10.99 0.70
N GLN A 53 -18.89 -12.25 1.10
CA GLN A 53 -18.13 -12.67 2.29
C GLN A 53 -16.61 -12.39 2.14
N VAL A 54 -16.05 -12.66 0.97
CA VAL A 54 -14.64 -12.35 0.67
C VAL A 54 -14.39 -10.84 0.75
N ILE A 55 -15.25 -10.03 0.12
CA ILE A 55 -15.13 -8.56 0.18
C ILE A 55 -15.18 -8.08 1.63
N GLN A 56 -16.09 -8.59 2.43
CA GLN A 56 -16.20 -8.24 3.84
C GLN A 56 -14.92 -8.61 4.60
N SER A 57 -14.39 -9.81 4.41
CA SER A 57 -13.17 -10.27 5.07
C SER A 57 -11.94 -9.42 4.69
N LEU A 58 -11.82 -9.03 3.41
CA LEU A 58 -10.74 -8.15 2.96
C LEU A 58 -10.87 -6.75 3.57
N LYS A 59 -12.10 -6.23 3.67
CA LYS A 59 -12.38 -4.96 4.33
C LYS A 59 -11.98 -5.01 5.82
N ASP A 60 -12.33 -6.08 6.52
CA ASP A 60 -11.98 -6.24 7.93
C ASP A 60 -10.47 -6.27 8.13
N GLN A 61 -9.72 -7.02 7.29
CA GLN A 61 -8.26 -7.02 7.31
C GLN A 61 -7.66 -5.64 7.01
N THR A 62 -8.20 -4.92 6.04
CA THR A 62 -7.79 -3.54 5.74
C THR A 62 -8.01 -2.64 6.95
N SER A 63 -9.15 -2.77 7.63
CA SER A 63 -9.46 -2.01 8.84
C SER A 63 -8.46 -2.30 9.97
N ASP A 64 -8.08 -3.56 10.16
CA ASP A 64 -7.07 -3.94 11.17
C ASP A 64 -5.70 -3.32 10.87
N LEU A 65 -5.28 -3.30 9.61
CA LEU A 65 -4.02 -2.65 9.19
C LEU A 65 -4.08 -1.13 9.39
N LEU A 66 -5.21 -0.49 9.07
CA LEU A 66 -5.42 0.94 9.30
C LEU A 66 -5.37 1.30 10.79
N VAL A 67 -6.00 0.48 11.65
CA VAL A 67 -5.93 0.67 13.11
C VAL A 67 -4.49 0.53 13.61
N HIS A 68 -3.73 -0.43 13.07
CA HIS A 68 -2.32 -0.58 13.41
C HIS A 68 -1.52 0.67 13.01
N LEU A 69 -1.69 1.14 11.78
CA LEU A 69 -1.03 2.34 11.27
C LEU A 69 -1.41 3.59 12.07
N ALA A 70 -2.69 3.75 12.43
CA ALA A 70 -3.16 4.85 13.27
C ALA A 70 -2.52 4.88 14.67
N LYS A 71 -2.24 3.71 15.24
CA LYS A 71 -1.52 3.62 16.54
C LYS A 71 -0.08 4.08 16.44
N LEU A 72 0.58 3.87 15.30
CA LEU A 72 1.96 4.29 15.06
C LEU A 72 2.05 5.78 14.75
N CYS A 73 1.22 6.28 13.84
CA CYS A 73 1.21 7.67 13.41
C CYS A 73 0.59 8.63 14.44
N GLY A 74 -0.30 8.12 15.30
CA GLY A 74 -1.09 8.95 16.20
C GLY A 74 -2.15 9.79 15.46
N SER A 75 -2.87 10.60 16.25
CA SER A 75 -3.88 11.51 15.71
C SER A 75 -3.25 12.81 15.23
N CYS A 76 -3.62 13.27 14.05
CA CYS A 76 -3.17 14.56 13.55
C CYS A 76 -3.64 15.70 14.47
N ARG A 77 -2.68 16.46 15.04
CA ARG A 77 -2.95 17.59 15.93
C ARG A 77 -2.75 18.95 15.26
N HIS A 78 -2.17 18.97 14.06
CA HIS A 78 -1.73 20.20 13.39
C HIS A 78 -2.54 20.57 12.15
N CYS A 79 -3.34 19.66 11.62
CA CYS A 79 -4.02 19.83 10.33
C CYS A 79 -5.54 19.95 10.49
N GLU A 80 -6.04 20.88 11.30
CA GLU A 80 -7.48 21.00 11.57
C GLU A 80 -8.34 21.15 10.31
N ASN A 81 -7.86 21.79 9.23
CA ASN A 81 -8.58 21.88 7.95
C ASN A 81 -7.68 21.97 6.69
N GLU A 82 -6.37 22.01 6.82
CA GLU A 82 -5.46 22.24 5.68
C GLU A 82 -4.25 21.32 5.69
N CYS A 83 -4.49 20.00 5.62
CA CYS A 83 -3.39 19.06 5.48
C CYS A 83 -2.61 19.32 4.16
N PRO A 84 -1.31 19.60 4.20
CA PRO A 84 -0.53 19.89 3.00
C PRO A 84 -0.51 18.71 2.02
N TYR A 85 -0.63 17.49 2.51
CA TYR A 85 -0.65 16.25 1.71
C TYR A 85 -1.96 16.01 0.95
N LEU A 86 -3.03 16.75 1.29
CA LEU A 86 -4.33 16.68 0.61
C LEU A 86 -4.52 17.80 -0.41
N LYS A 87 -3.66 18.81 -0.41
CA LYS A 87 -3.73 19.88 -1.42
C LYS A 87 -3.26 19.32 -2.77
N GLU A 88 -4.00 19.61 -3.82
CA GLU A 88 -3.53 19.32 -5.18
C GLU A 88 -2.22 20.07 -5.43
N SER A 89 -1.13 19.34 -5.53
CA SER A 89 0.14 19.91 -5.97
C SER A 89 0.05 20.27 -7.44
N SER A 90 0.54 21.44 -7.83
CA SER A 90 0.70 21.81 -9.24
C SER A 90 1.59 20.75 -9.92
N ARG A 91 1.02 20.02 -10.87
CA ARG A 91 1.75 18.97 -11.58
C ARG A 91 2.54 19.62 -12.72
N VAL A 92 3.85 19.43 -12.70
CA VAL A 92 4.71 19.74 -13.82
C VAL A 92 4.81 18.50 -14.70
N ARG A 93 4.44 18.62 -15.98
CA ARG A 93 4.61 17.54 -16.96
C ARG A 93 5.96 17.71 -17.65
N LEU A 94 6.82 16.73 -17.51
CA LEU A 94 8.06 16.64 -18.27
C LEU A 94 7.79 15.90 -19.59
N PRO A 95 8.29 16.40 -20.73
CA PRO A 95 8.24 15.67 -22.00
C PRO A 95 9.06 14.35 -21.91
N ASP A 96 8.57 13.30 -22.58
CA ASP A 96 9.22 11.98 -22.56
C ASP A 96 10.69 12.04 -23.02
N ASN A 97 11.01 12.86 -24.01
CA ASN A 97 12.39 13.04 -24.51
C ASN A 97 13.34 13.64 -23.48
N VAL A 98 12.84 14.43 -22.52
CA VAL A 98 13.66 14.98 -21.41
C VAL A 98 13.99 13.86 -20.42
N LEU A 99 13.03 13.00 -20.11
CA LEU A 99 13.24 11.86 -19.23
C LEU A 99 14.21 10.85 -19.86
N GLU A 100 14.10 10.58 -21.16
CA GLU A 100 15.00 9.70 -21.90
C GLU A 100 16.46 10.24 -21.90
N GLN A 101 16.66 11.55 -22.12
CA GLN A 101 17.98 12.17 -22.05
C GLN A 101 18.59 12.14 -20.66
N ALA A 102 17.77 12.15 -19.63
CA ALA A 102 18.20 12.02 -18.23
C ALA A 102 18.36 10.57 -17.78
N GLU A 103 18.20 9.59 -18.69
CA GLU A 103 18.24 8.14 -18.40
C GLU A 103 17.23 7.70 -17.33
N ILE A 104 16.12 8.43 -17.21
CA ILE A 104 15.05 8.12 -16.27
C ILE A 104 14.04 7.19 -16.94
N PRO A 105 13.81 5.97 -16.43
CA PRO A 105 12.88 5.01 -17.01
C PRO A 105 11.46 5.55 -17.08
N LYS A 106 10.73 5.20 -18.14
CA LYS A 106 9.32 5.58 -18.28
C LYS A 106 8.49 4.98 -17.16
N GLY A 107 7.74 5.82 -16.45
CA GLY A 107 6.97 5.44 -15.27
C GLY A 107 7.76 5.37 -13.96
N ALA A 108 9.05 5.74 -13.97
CA ALA A 108 9.81 5.90 -12.74
C ALA A 108 9.21 6.99 -11.85
N ARG A 109 9.32 6.81 -10.55
CA ARG A 109 9.00 7.85 -9.57
C ARG A 109 10.07 8.94 -9.66
N LEU A 110 9.66 10.18 -9.51
CA LEU A 110 10.55 11.33 -9.59
C LEU A 110 10.54 12.09 -8.28
N ASP A 111 11.72 12.50 -7.87
CA ASP A 111 11.92 13.43 -6.77
C ASP A 111 12.37 14.79 -7.30
N ALA A 112 11.99 15.87 -6.63
CA ALA A 112 12.30 17.23 -7.05
C ALA A 112 12.91 18.03 -5.89
N LEU A 113 14.17 18.39 -6.03
CA LEU A 113 14.85 19.31 -5.12
C LEU A 113 14.76 20.73 -5.69
N ILE A 114 14.15 21.63 -4.91
CA ILE A 114 13.94 23.01 -5.31
C ILE A 114 15.03 23.89 -4.69
N GLY A 115 15.87 24.49 -5.55
CA GLY A 115 16.86 25.50 -5.19
C GLY A 115 16.45 26.89 -5.66
N LYS A 116 17.30 27.89 -5.42
CA LYS A 116 17.08 29.28 -5.85
C LYS A 116 17.30 29.42 -7.36
N GLY A 117 16.19 29.38 -8.11
CA GLY A 117 16.23 29.51 -9.58
C GLY A 117 16.49 28.20 -10.33
N GLU A 118 16.49 27.06 -9.65
CA GLU A 118 16.68 25.74 -10.24
C GLU A 118 15.77 24.69 -9.60
N VAL A 119 15.43 23.67 -10.36
CA VAL A 119 14.74 22.47 -9.89
C VAL A 119 15.52 21.26 -10.40
N LEU A 120 16.10 20.50 -9.48
CA LEU A 120 16.75 19.24 -9.81
C LEU A 120 15.69 18.11 -9.72
N ILE A 121 15.53 17.37 -10.80
CA ILE A 121 14.63 16.22 -10.86
C ILE A 121 15.48 14.96 -11.01
N SER A 122 15.26 14.00 -10.13
CA SER A 122 15.95 12.71 -10.16
C SER A 122 14.93 11.57 -10.01
N GLN A 123 15.36 10.34 -10.28
CA GLN A 123 14.57 9.17 -9.94
C GLN A 123 14.50 9.05 -8.42
N ALA A 124 13.28 8.92 -7.88
CA ALA A 124 13.08 8.70 -6.45
C ALA A 124 13.47 7.26 -6.08
N GLU A 125 14.31 7.12 -5.06
CA GLU A 125 14.72 5.82 -4.52
C GLU A 125 13.71 5.28 -3.50
N TRP A 126 12.90 6.16 -2.90
CA TRP A 126 12.02 5.84 -1.78
C TRP A 126 10.55 6.08 -2.12
N PHE A 127 9.67 5.29 -1.51
CA PHE A 127 8.23 5.52 -1.56
C PHE A 127 7.88 6.68 -0.62
N ASP A 128 7.14 7.66 -1.14
CA ASP A 128 6.76 8.89 -0.43
C ASP A 128 5.22 8.94 -0.33
N LEU A 129 4.72 9.63 0.67
CA LEU A 129 3.29 9.83 0.84
C LEU A 129 2.64 10.56 -0.36
N ARG A 130 3.41 11.34 -1.12
CA ARG A 130 2.97 11.99 -2.36
C ARG A 130 2.59 10.99 -3.46
N ASP A 131 3.20 9.78 -3.45
CA ASP A 131 2.92 8.69 -4.39
C ASP A 131 1.60 7.96 -4.08
N VAL A 132 1.09 8.12 -2.85
CA VAL A 132 -0.17 7.52 -2.43
C VAL A 132 -1.34 8.20 -3.14
N SER A 133 -2.30 7.40 -3.63
CA SER A 133 -3.47 7.93 -4.33
C SER A 133 -4.28 8.90 -3.47
N PRO A 134 -4.94 9.90 -4.08
CA PRO A 134 -5.80 10.83 -3.33
C PRO A 134 -6.88 10.13 -2.50
N GLU A 135 -7.46 9.05 -3.03
CA GLU A 135 -8.50 8.26 -2.37
C GLU A 135 -7.95 7.58 -1.11
N MET A 136 -6.72 7.08 -1.16
CA MET A 136 -6.05 6.46 -0.02
C MET A 136 -5.68 7.50 1.04
N LYS A 137 -5.17 8.67 0.63
CA LYS A 137 -4.91 9.80 1.55
C LYS A 137 -6.18 10.24 2.26
N GLU A 138 -7.30 10.30 1.54
CA GLU A 138 -8.59 10.63 2.12
C GLU A 138 -9.07 9.55 3.10
N LEU A 139 -8.85 8.27 2.80
CA LEU A 139 -9.12 7.17 3.72
C LEU A 139 -8.29 7.31 5.02
N PHE A 140 -7.00 7.62 4.91
CA PHE A 140 -6.13 7.87 6.06
C PHE A 140 -6.65 9.04 6.91
N ARG A 141 -7.08 10.12 6.26
CA ARG A 141 -7.68 11.27 6.94
C ARG A 141 -8.95 10.89 7.70
N GLN A 142 -9.85 10.14 7.07
CA GLN A 142 -11.11 9.68 7.67
C GLN A 142 -10.87 8.74 8.87
N THR A 143 -9.79 7.99 8.85
CA THR A 143 -9.37 7.11 9.95
C THR A 143 -8.48 7.81 10.98
N HIS A 144 -8.36 9.14 10.89
CA HIS A 144 -7.56 9.98 11.79
C HIS A 144 -6.06 9.64 11.84
N ILE A 145 -5.52 9.04 10.79
CA ILE A 145 -4.07 8.82 10.65
C ILE A 145 -3.39 10.16 10.38
N CYS A 146 -2.38 10.51 11.17
CA CYS A 146 -1.56 11.69 10.91
C CYS A 146 -0.66 11.44 9.70
N LEU A 147 -0.89 12.17 8.61
CA LEU A 147 -0.12 12.01 7.37
C LEU A 147 1.31 12.49 7.50
N ASP A 148 1.58 13.49 8.35
CA ASP A 148 2.91 13.98 8.63
C ASP A 148 3.77 12.91 9.33
N SER A 149 3.23 12.31 10.40
CA SER A 149 3.90 11.19 11.08
C SER A 149 4.04 9.95 10.19
N LEU A 150 3.10 9.72 9.28
CA LEU A 150 3.20 8.63 8.30
C LEU A 150 4.34 8.87 7.33
N ASP A 151 4.53 10.11 6.86
CA ASP A 151 5.62 10.48 5.96
C ASP A 151 6.99 10.28 6.64
N GLU A 152 7.12 10.67 7.91
CA GLU A 152 8.32 10.40 8.72
C GLU A 152 8.61 8.90 8.86
N LEU A 153 7.58 8.06 9.07
CA LEU A 153 7.74 6.61 9.14
C LEU A 153 8.16 5.99 7.81
N LEU A 154 7.62 6.51 6.70
CA LEU A 154 8.02 6.08 5.35
C LEU A 154 9.49 6.42 5.08
N ALA A 155 9.92 7.64 5.42
CA ALA A 155 11.30 8.07 5.27
C ALA A 155 12.27 7.28 6.17
N GLY A 156 11.82 6.85 7.35
CA GLY A 156 12.63 6.08 8.30
C GLY A 156 12.93 4.64 7.88
N GLY A 157 12.15 4.05 6.97
CA GLY A 157 12.34 2.71 6.42
C GLY A 157 12.37 1.56 7.43
N GLY A 158 11.93 1.80 8.67
CA GLY A 158 11.92 0.80 9.73
C GLY A 158 10.76 -0.19 9.64
N ILE A 159 10.89 -1.36 10.29
CA ILE A 159 9.80 -2.32 10.43
C ILE A 159 8.76 -1.73 11.38
N VAL A 160 7.54 -1.52 10.89
CA VAL A 160 6.43 -0.94 11.65
C VAL A 160 5.27 -1.92 11.88
N TYR A 161 5.35 -3.12 11.29
CA TYR A 161 4.35 -4.17 11.44
C TYR A 161 5.01 -5.53 11.65
N GLU A 162 4.73 -6.12 12.80
CA GLU A 162 5.05 -7.53 13.12
C GLU A 162 3.75 -8.25 13.45
N SER A 163 3.55 -9.39 12.81
CA SER A 163 2.30 -10.17 12.92
C SER A 163 2.40 -11.28 13.96
#